data_693aa122584afe4437f2c9ab192cb441
#
_entry.id   693aa122584afe4437f2c9ab192cb441
#
_cell.length_a   1.000
_cell.length_b   1.000
_cell.length_c   1.000
_cell.angle_alpha   90.00
_cell.angle_beta   90.00
_cell.angle_gamma   90.00
#
_symmetry.space_group_name_H-M   'P 1'
#
loop_
_entity.id
_entity.type
_entity.pdbx_description
1 polymer ?
#
loop_
_entity_poly.entity_id
_entity_poly.type
_entity_poly.pdbx_seq_one_letter_code
_entity_poly.pdbx_strand_id
1 'polypeptide(L)'
;LLTALRAAYSKDSDNPADWNDGTEGKYTDEMTKYYKSIIIAGPSAKGQELAAKVNNGEELTWDDLNDATWAVMGPTSASGYIYPSLWLNEKYGKGISDLANAVESDSYTTSLARLASGQADVMVSYGHIRTKYAPEWKETFGGTDDMVNQTGVIGVTDKIYNDMIAYSKTSEVMQDEDFRQALGDSFIEIANTDEGKDIISVFSQV
;
A
#
# COMPACT_ATOMS: atom_id res chain seq x y z
N LEU A 1 -13.62 4.06 -20.43
CA LEU A 1 -12.83 3.96 -19.20
C LEU A 1 -11.71 2.94 -19.43
N LEU A 2 -10.46 3.36 -19.29
CA LEU A 2 -9.29 2.49 -19.31
C LEU A 2 -8.71 2.43 -17.90
N THR A 3 -8.18 1.29 -17.51
CA THR A 3 -7.47 1.10 -16.24
C THR A 3 -6.07 0.59 -16.51
N ALA A 4 -5.10 1.12 -15.78
CA ALA A 4 -3.75 0.59 -15.79
C ALA A 4 -3.72 -0.83 -15.21
N LEU A 5 -2.83 -1.65 -15.71
CA LEU A 5 -2.51 -2.95 -15.15
C LEU A 5 -1.15 -2.90 -14.47
N ARG A 6 -0.96 -3.76 -13.50
CA ARG A 6 0.34 -3.97 -12.83
C ARG A 6 0.59 -5.47 -12.63
N ALA A 7 1.84 -5.84 -12.48
CA ALA A 7 2.17 -7.20 -12.09
C ALA A 7 1.52 -7.51 -10.73
N ALA A 8 0.89 -8.67 -10.62
CA ALA A 8 0.31 -9.12 -9.37
C ALA A 8 1.42 -9.42 -8.35
N TYR A 9 1.09 -9.23 -7.07
CA TYR A 9 2.00 -9.51 -5.98
C TYR A 9 1.58 -10.81 -5.30
N SER A 10 2.53 -11.70 -5.03
CA SER A 10 2.24 -13.05 -4.54
C SER A 10 1.59 -13.09 -3.16
N LYS A 11 1.71 -12.01 -2.38
CA LYS A 11 1.00 -11.86 -1.11
C LYS A 11 -0.22 -10.97 -1.33
N ASP A 12 -1.41 -11.58 -1.33
CA ASP A 12 -2.70 -10.91 -1.61
C ASP A 12 -3.83 -11.37 -0.67
N SER A 13 -3.49 -12.08 0.42
CA SER A 13 -4.47 -12.51 1.42
C SER A 13 -5.10 -11.32 2.14
N ASP A 14 -6.36 -11.47 2.57
CA ASP A 14 -7.03 -10.53 3.47
C ASP A 14 -6.65 -10.77 4.93
N ASN A 15 -6.06 -11.92 5.24
CA ASN A 15 -5.58 -12.25 6.58
C ASN A 15 -4.14 -11.72 6.78
N PRO A 16 -3.90 -10.80 7.73
CA PRO A 16 -2.57 -10.25 7.98
C PRO A 16 -1.51 -11.30 8.32
N ALA A 17 -1.88 -12.38 9.02
CA ALA A 17 -0.95 -13.42 9.43
C ALA A 17 -0.28 -14.12 8.23
N ASP A 18 -0.97 -14.22 7.09
CA ASP A 18 -0.41 -14.84 5.87
C ASP A 18 0.73 -14.00 5.23
N TRP A 19 0.88 -12.74 5.67
CA TRP A 19 1.96 -11.86 5.28
C TRP A 19 3.20 -12.00 6.17
N ASN A 20 3.08 -12.73 7.29
CA ASN A 20 4.07 -12.85 8.37
C ASN A 20 4.72 -14.24 8.41
N ASP A 21 4.78 -14.95 7.29
CA ASP A 21 5.37 -16.29 7.17
C ASP A 21 6.92 -16.28 7.12
N GLY A 22 7.55 -15.13 7.34
CA GLY A 22 9.02 -14.96 7.28
C GLY A 22 9.58 -14.89 5.87
N THR A 23 8.73 -14.85 4.84
CA THR A 23 9.18 -14.76 3.44
C THR A 23 8.80 -13.41 2.82
N GLU A 24 9.65 -12.92 1.94
CA GLU A 24 9.31 -11.79 1.07
C GLU A 24 8.32 -12.23 0.00
N GLY A 25 7.37 -11.34 -0.30
CA GLY A 25 6.54 -11.51 -1.50
C GLY A 25 7.35 -11.20 -2.76
N LYS A 26 6.80 -11.56 -3.90
CA LYS A 26 7.39 -11.28 -5.22
C LYS A 26 6.33 -10.90 -6.23
N TYR A 27 6.73 -10.17 -7.25
CA TYR A 27 5.86 -9.97 -8.41
C TYR A 27 5.74 -11.26 -9.20
N THR A 28 4.57 -11.46 -9.79
CA THR A 28 4.26 -12.60 -10.67
C THR A 28 4.11 -12.13 -12.10
N ASP A 29 4.03 -13.06 -13.04
CA ASP A 29 3.78 -12.76 -14.45
C ASP A 29 2.29 -12.45 -14.73
N GLU A 30 1.43 -12.62 -13.73
CA GLU A 30 0.02 -12.27 -13.84
C GLU A 30 -0.20 -10.77 -13.69
N MET A 31 -1.16 -10.24 -14.46
CA MET A 31 -1.52 -8.82 -14.39
C MET A 31 -2.80 -8.62 -13.59
N THR A 32 -2.82 -7.56 -12.76
CA THR A 32 -3.96 -7.21 -11.92
C THR A 32 -4.35 -5.74 -12.06
N LYS A 33 -5.61 -5.45 -11.72
CA LYS A 33 -6.20 -4.10 -11.75
C LYS A 33 -6.16 -3.41 -10.38
N TYR A 34 -5.58 -4.03 -9.37
CA TYR A 34 -5.58 -3.52 -8.01
C TYR A 34 -4.29 -3.88 -7.25
N TYR A 35 -4.15 -3.27 -6.12
CA TYR A 35 -3.21 -3.63 -5.06
C TYR A 35 -3.90 -3.46 -3.70
N LYS A 36 -3.25 -3.86 -2.63
CA LYS A 36 -3.73 -3.62 -1.26
C LYS A 36 -2.77 -2.70 -0.52
N SER A 37 -3.28 -2.00 0.47
CA SER A 37 -2.48 -1.38 1.50
C SER A 37 -2.33 -2.32 2.68
N ILE A 38 -1.23 -2.18 3.40
CA ILE A 38 -0.92 -2.92 4.61
C ILE A 38 -0.59 -1.97 5.75
N ILE A 39 -0.98 -2.37 6.94
CA ILE A 39 -0.61 -1.75 8.20
C ILE A 39 0.53 -2.59 8.78
N ILE A 40 1.70 -1.99 9.00
CA ILE A 40 2.92 -2.67 9.36
C ILE A 40 3.35 -2.22 10.76
N ALA A 41 3.47 -3.17 11.67
CA ALA A 41 4.11 -2.97 12.97
C ALA A 41 5.62 -3.15 12.87
N GLY A 42 6.38 -2.27 13.50
CA GLY A 42 7.83 -2.18 13.43
C GLY A 42 8.56 -2.93 14.57
N PRO A 43 9.89 -2.72 14.65
CA PRO A 43 10.75 -3.39 15.64
C PRO A 43 10.63 -2.83 17.05
N SER A 44 9.90 -1.75 17.29
CA SER A 44 9.68 -1.23 18.65
C SER A 44 8.97 -2.23 19.54
N ALA A 45 9.06 -2.10 20.85
CA ALA A 45 8.37 -2.99 21.80
C ALA A 45 6.86 -3.04 21.57
N LYS A 46 6.23 -1.87 21.30
CA LYS A 46 4.80 -1.79 21.00
C LYS A 46 4.47 -2.43 19.65
N GLY A 47 5.29 -2.18 18.61
CA GLY A 47 5.11 -2.80 17.31
C GLY A 47 5.19 -4.34 17.38
N GLN A 48 6.16 -4.88 18.11
CA GLN A 48 6.30 -6.33 18.28
C GLN A 48 5.15 -6.93 19.10
N GLU A 49 4.63 -6.22 20.10
CA GLU A 49 3.41 -6.63 20.82
C GLU A 49 2.21 -6.77 19.87
N LEU A 50 1.97 -5.76 19.02
CA LEU A 50 0.87 -5.79 18.06
C LEU A 50 1.02 -6.92 17.04
N ALA A 51 2.23 -7.10 16.51
CA ALA A 51 2.52 -8.18 15.57
C ALA A 51 2.33 -9.57 16.19
N ALA A 52 2.75 -9.75 17.46
CA ALA A 52 2.58 -11.01 18.19
C ALA A 52 1.10 -11.36 18.41
N LYS A 53 0.27 -10.39 18.79
CA LYS A 53 -1.18 -10.60 18.92
C LYS A 53 -1.79 -11.13 17.62
N VAL A 54 -1.50 -10.48 16.50
CA VAL A 54 -2.03 -10.88 15.18
C VAL A 54 -1.53 -12.28 14.79
N ASN A 55 -0.25 -12.56 14.99
CA ASN A 55 0.33 -13.86 14.65
C ASN A 55 -0.23 -15.00 15.53
N ASN A 56 -0.68 -14.69 16.73
CA ASN A 56 -1.38 -15.63 17.62
C ASN A 56 -2.88 -15.77 17.32
N GLY A 57 -3.39 -15.05 16.32
CA GLY A 57 -4.81 -15.06 15.98
C GLY A 57 -5.69 -14.22 16.92
N GLU A 58 -5.09 -13.33 17.70
CA GLU A 58 -5.81 -12.39 18.55
C GLU A 58 -6.27 -11.18 17.77
N GLU A 59 -7.46 -10.67 18.05
CA GLU A 59 -7.95 -9.43 17.49
C GLU A 59 -7.35 -8.23 18.22
N LEU A 60 -6.90 -7.23 17.45
CA LEU A 60 -6.47 -5.97 18.01
C LEU A 60 -7.68 -5.12 18.40
N THR A 61 -7.58 -4.48 19.55
CA THR A 61 -8.57 -3.49 19.98
C THR A 61 -8.22 -2.10 19.47
N TRP A 62 -9.18 -1.17 19.53
CA TRP A 62 -8.88 0.25 19.26
C TRP A 62 -7.79 0.79 20.20
N ASP A 63 -7.83 0.44 21.47
CA ASP A 63 -6.86 0.92 22.45
C ASP A 63 -5.44 0.41 22.13
N ASP A 64 -5.29 -0.83 21.67
CA ASP A 64 -4.01 -1.37 21.20
C ASP A 64 -3.39 -0.48 20.11
N LEU A 65 -4.23 -0.05 19.14
CA LEU A 65 -3.82 0.74 17.99
C LEU A 65 -3.63 2.22 18.34
N ASN A 66 -4.49 2.76 19.20
CA ASN A 66 -4.47 4.17 19.60
C ASN A 66 -3.29 4.50 20.53
N ASP A 67 -2.78 3.52 21.29
CA ASP A 67 -1.58 3.67 22.11
C ASP A 67 -0.27 3.69 21.30
N ALA A 68 -0.32 3.21 20.05
CA ALA A 68 0.84 3.17 19.17
C ALA A 68 1.07 4.50 18.47
N THR A 69 2.33 4.79 18.13
CA THR A 69 2.70 5.92 17.26
C THR A 69 2.69 5.47 15.80
N TRP A 70 1.92 6.16 14.95
CA TRP A 70 1.72 5.83 13.55
C TRP A 70 2.46 6.80 12.63
N ALA A 71 3.23 6.27 11.68
CA ALA A 71 3.74 7.03 10.54
C ALA A 71 2.77 6.86 9.36
N VAL A 72 2.15 7.95 8.94
CA VAL A 72 1.14 7.99 7.88
C VAL A 72 1.56 8.96 6.77
N MET A 73 0.98 8.82 5.60
CA MET A 73 1.14 9.79 4.51
C MET A 73 0.10 10.90 4.61
N GLY A 74 0.21 11.93 3.78
CA GLY A 74 -0.80 12.97 3.67
C GLY A 74 -2.18 12.43 3.28
N PRO A 75 -3.28 13.17 3.59
CA PRO A 75 -4.66 12.69 3.54
C PRO A 75 -5.18 12.36 2.14
N THR A 76 -4.43 12.68 1.09
CA THR A 76 -4.76 12.31 -0.30
C THR A 76 -4.14 11.01 -0.76
N SER A 77 -3.26 10.40 0.04
CA SER A 77 -2.60 9.14 -0.29
C SER A 77 -3.56 7.97 -0.14
N ALA A 78 -3.80 7.23 -1.24
CA ALA A 78 -4.69 6.07 -1.22
C ALA A 78 -4.19 5.00 -0.23
N SER A 79 -2.98 4.47 -0.41
CA SER A 79 -2.44 3.40 0.44
C SER A 79 -1.79 3.86 1.74
N GLY A 80 -1.44 5.16 1.83
CA GLY A 80 -0.77 5.71 3.02
C GLY A 80 -1.72 6.42 3.98
N TYR A 81 -3.02 6.57 3.66
CA TYR A 81 -3.98 7.26 4.49
C TYR A 81 -5.42 6.80 4.27
N ILE A 82 -5.96 6.92 3.05
CA ILE A 82 -7.41 6.77 2.80
C ILE A 82 -7.87 5.35 3.12
N TYR A 83 -7.29 4.34 2.49
CA TYR A 83 -7.71 2.95 2.70
C TYR A 83 -7.39 2.42 4.10
N PRO A 84 -6.23 2.72 4.72
CA PRO A 84 -6.02 2.45 6.15
C PRO A 84 -7.04 3.12 7.07
N SER A 85 -7.47 4.36 6.76
CA SER A 85 -8.51 5.03 7.53
C SER A 85 -9.88 4.35 7.37
N LEU A 86 -10.21 3.89 6.17
CA LEU A 86 -11.42 3.10 5.91
C LEU A 86 -11.39 1.76 6.66
N TRP A 87 -10.25 1.06 6.66
CA TRP A 87 -10.06 -0.18 7.40
C TRP A 87 -10.27 0.01 8.91
N LEU A 88 -9.72 1.09 9.48
CA LEU A 88 -9.96 1.46 10.89
C LEU A 88 -11.45 1.78 11.13
N ASN A 89 -12.08 2.48 10.20
CA ASN A 89 -13.48 2.86 10.34
C ASN A 89 -14.42 1.66 10.30
N GLU A 90 -14.16 0.72 9.41
CA GLU A 90 -14.95 -0.52 9.31
C GLU A 90 -14.89 -1.35 10.59
N LYS A 91 -13.69 -1.46 11.19
CA LYS A 91 -13.47 -2.28 12.37
C LYS A 91 -13.86 -1.61 13.68
N TYR A 92 -13.60 -0.30 13.80
CA TYR A 92 -13.68 0.42 15.08
C TYR A 92 -14.59 1.67 15.03
N GLY A 93 -15.15 2.01 13.87
CA GLY A 93 -15.94 3.23 13.70
C GLY A 93 -15.12 4.52 13.81
N LYS A 94 -13.81 4.47 13.64
CA LYS A 94 -12.84 5.55 13.80
C LYS A 94 -11.83 5.52 12.66
N GLY A 95 -11.20 6.65 12.33
CA GLY A 95 -10.21 6.76 11.28
C GLY A 95 -8.81 7.14 11.79
N ILE A 96 -7.85 7.33 10.87
CA ILE A 96 -6.50 7.80 11.21
C ILE A 96 -6.54 9.13 11.96
N SER A 97 -7.49 10.02 11.63
CA SER A 97 -7.65 11.31 12.32
C SER A 97 -8.06 11.21 13.80
N ASP A 98 -8.54 10.04 14.23
CA ASP A 98 -8.94 9.78 15.61
C ASP A 98 -7.81 9.15 16.45
N LEU A 99 -6.69 8.79 15.81
CA LEU A 99 -5.51 8.25 16.50
C LEU A 99 -4.83 9.36 17.31
N ALA A 100 -4.45 9.04 18.55
CA ALA A 100 -3.79 9.98 19.44
C ALA A 100 -2.40 10.40 18.95
N ASN A 101 -1.69 9.51 18.27
CA ASN A 101 -0.29 9.69 17.89
C ASN A 101 -0.07 9.33 16.40
N ALA A 102 -0.73 10.03 15.48
CA ALA A 102 -0.45 9.92 14.05
C ALA A 102 0.49 11.05 13.59
N VAL A 103 1.60 10.69 12.96
CA VAL A 103 2.63 11.61 12.46
C VAL A 103 2.70 11.51 10.94
N GLU A 104 2.42 12.61 10.25
CA GLU A 104 2.54 12.67 8.80
C GLU A 104 4.00 12.61 8.35
N SER A 105 4.27 11.85 7.32
CA SER A 105 5.55 11.73 6.64
C SER A 105 5.41 12.26 5.21
N ASP A 106 6.45 12.90 4.72
CA ASP A 106 6.54 13.42 3.35
C ASP A 106 6.77 12.33 2.30
N SER A 107 7.27 11.17 2.74
CA SER A 107 7.57 10.03 1.88
C SER A 107 7.49 8.70 2.62
N TYR A 108 7.32 7.60 1.88
CA TYR A 108 7.39 6.25 2.45
C TYR A 108 8.78 5.92 2.99
N THR A 109 9.84 6.50 2.43
CA THR A 109 11.20 6.33 2.95
C THR A 109 11.37 6.99 4.31
N THR A 110 10.77 8.16 4.53
CA THR A 110 10.71 8.79 5.86
C THR A 110 9.92 7.94 6.86
N SER A 111 8.78 7.35 6.43
CA SER A 111 8.01 6.43 7.28
C SER A 111 8.82 5.18 7.64
N LEU A 112 9.56 4.60 6.69
CA LEU A 112 10.44 3.45 6.94
C LEU A 112 11.56 3.77 7.93
N ALA A 113 12.20 4.94 7.80
CA ALA A 113 13.24 5.37 8.73
C ALA A 113 12.69 5.55 10.16
N ARG A 114 11.50 6.13 10.29
CA ARG A 114 10.82 6.25 11.60
C ARG A 114 10.45 4.89 12.18
N LEU A 115 9.97 3.97 11.34
CA LEU A 115 9.64 2.61 11.77
C LEU A 115 10.89 1.86 12.26
N ALA A 116 11.96 1.87 11.45
CA ALA A 116 13.21 1.16 11.77
C ALA A 116 13.88 1.69 13.03
N SER A 117 13.83 3.02 13.25
CA SER A 117 14.40 3.66 14.44
C SER A 117 13.53 3.55 15.70
N GLY A 118 12.31 3.03 15.60
CA GLY A 118 11.35 2.98 16.70
C GLY A 118 10.72 4.34 17.05
N GLN A 119 10.86 5.35 16.19
CA GLN A 119 10.12 6.62 16.33
C GLN A 119 8.63 6.46 15.96
N ALA A 120 8.32 5.46 15.19
CA ALA A 120 6.95 4.99 14.95
C ALA A 120 6.86 3.50 15.25
N ASP A 121 5.77 3.10 15.87
CA ASP A 121 5.45 1.69 16.15
C ASP A 121 4.79 1.02 14.96
N VAL A 122 4.04 1.80 14.20
CA VAL A 122 3.23 1.36 13.07
C VAL A 122 3.43 2.31 11.88
N MET A 123 3.42 1.77 10.68
CA MET A 123 3.31 2.55 9.44
C MET A 123 2.25 1.96 8.51
N VAL A 124 1.77 2.76 7.58
CA VAL A 124 0.83 2.35 6.53
C VAL A 124 1.44 2.54 5.15
N SER A 125 1.23 1.57 4.25
CA SER A 125 1.82 1.61 2.93
C SER A 125 1.16 0.64 1.96
N TYR A 126 1.58 0.70 0.70
CA TYR A 126 1.25 -0.31 -0.31
C TYR A 126 1.88 -1.68 0.01
N GLY A 127 1.21 -2.77 -0.38
CA GLY A 127 1.51 -4.14 0.04
C GLY A 127 2.93 -4.63 -0.24
N HIS A 128 3.55 -4.21 -1.33
CA HIS A 128 4.89 -4.68 -1.73
C HIS A 128 6.06 -3.86 -1.17
N ILE A 129 5.81 -2.95 -0.22
CA ILE A 129 6.86 -2.07 0.33
C ILE A 129 8.01 -2.85 0.97
N ARG A 130 7.71 -3.95 1.68
CA ARG A 130 8.73 -4.76 2.35
C ARG A 130 9.72 -5.36 1.34
N THR A 131 9.22 -5.89 0.22
CA THR A 131 10.07 -6.41 -0.85
C THR A 131 10.85 -5.29 -1.55
N LYS A 132 10.20 -4.17 -1.81
CA LYS A 132 10.84 -3.04 -2.50
C LYS A 132 12.03 -2.48 -1.75
N TYR A 133 11.95 -2.40 -0.44
CA TYR A 133 12.98 -1.78 0.41
C TYR A 133 13.74 -2.78 1.29
N ALA A 134 13.59 -4.08 1.04
CA ALA A 134 14.36 -5.10 1.74
C ALA A 134 15.89 -4.88 1.66
N PRO A 135 16.46 -4.52 0.48
CA PRO A 135 17.90 -4.26 0.37
C PRO A 135 18.36 -3.07 1.24
N GLU A 136 17.57 -1.98 1.26
CA GLU A 136 17.92 -0.75 1.95
C GLU A 136 17.57 -0.80 3.46
N TRP A 137 16.80 -1.78 3.90
CA TRP A 137 16.31 -1.84 5.28
C TRP A 137 17.45 -1.82 6.31
N LYS A 138 18.49 -2.64 6.11
CA LYS A 138 19.66 -2.67 7.00
C LYS A 138 20.64 -1.55 6.71
N GLU A 139 20.91 -1.29 5.45
CA GLU A 139 21.98 -0.40 5.03
C GLU A 139 21.62 1.08 5.19
N THR A 140 20.35 1.42 4.96
CA THR A 140 19.90 2.81 4.89
C THR A 140 19.01 3.20 6.06
N PHE A 141 18.07 2.32 6.47
CA PHE A 141 17.09 2.65 7.50
C PHE A 141 17.51 2.21 8.90
N GLY A 142 18.56 1.40 9.03
CA GLY A 142 19.12 0.99 10.32
C GLY A 142 18.48 -0.27 10.92
N GLY A 143 17.80 -1.07 10.11
CA GLY A 143 17.32 -2.39 10.52
C GLY A 143 18.48 -3.30 10.94
N THR A 144 18.25 -4.12 11.96
CA THR A 144 19.28 -5.03 12.53
C THR A 144 19.18 -6.46 12.00
N ASP A 145 18.06 -6.81 11.35
CA ASP A 145 17.79 -8.09 10.70
C ASP A 145 16.99 -7.84 9.40
N ASP A 146 16.61 -8.89 8.68
CA ASP A 146 15.78 -8.76 7.49
C ASP A 146 14.41 -8.12 7.83
N MET A 147 13.92 -7.29 6.92
CA MET A 147 12.72 -6.49 7.18
C MET A 147 11.51 -7.36 7.54
N VAL A 148 11.36 -8.54 6.90
CA VAL A 148 10.26 -9.48 7.19
C VAL A 148 10.34 -10.10 8.58
N ASN A 149 11.56 -10.18 9.17
CA ASN A 149 11.77 -10.70 10.53
C ASN A 149 11.54 -9.62 11.60
N GLN A 150 11.76 -8.35 11.25
CA GLN A 150 11.64 -7.24 12.18
C GLN A 150 10.29 -6.54 12.14
N THR A 151 9.47 -6.83 11.12
CA THR A 151 8.17 -6.17 10.93
C THR A 151 7.06 -7.20 10.79
N GLY A 152 5.87 -6.88 11.31
CA GLY A 152 4.67 -7.70 11.13
C GLY A 152 3.55 -6.92 10.46
N VAL A 153 2.86 -7.53 9.51
CA VAL A 153 1.60 -6.97 8.99
C VAL A 153 0.52 -7.23 10.02
N ILE A 154 -0.14 -6.17 10.47
CA ILE A 154 -1.21 -6.20 11.48
C ILE A 154 -2.59 -5.86 10.92
N GLY A 155 -2.64 -5.41 9.67
CA GLY A 155 -3.87 -5.13 8.96
C GLY A 155 -3.65 -5.12 7.45
N VAL A 156 -4.67 -5.51 6.71
CA VAL A 156 -4.71 -5.49 5.25
C VAL A 156 -6.01 -4.80 4.85
N THR A 157 -5.94 -3.88 3.90
CA THR A 157 -7.11 -3.13 3.44
C THR A 157 -7.81 -3.84 2.28
N ASP A 158 -8.98 -3.37 1.94
CA ASP A 158 -9.63 -3.68 0.68
C ASP A 158 -8.76 -3.33 -0.52
N LYS A 159 -9.18 -3.82 -1.69
CA LYS A 159 -8.52 -3.59 -2.98
C LYS A 159 -8.54 -2.11 -3.35
N ILE A 160 -7.37 -1.59 -3.66
CA ILE A 160 -7.18 -0.25 -4.23
C ILE A 160 -7.03 -0.43 -5.73
N TYR A 161 -8.04 -0.04 -6.50
CA TYR A 161 -7.98 -0.15 -7.95
C TYR A 161 -6.95 0.80 -8.53
N ASN A 162 -6.28 0.34 -9.58
CA ASN A 162 -5.25 1.12 -10.28
C ASN A 162 -5.84 2.38 -10.91
N ASP A 163 -4.95 3.30 -11.24
CA ASP A 163 -5.30 4.54 -11.92
C ASP A 163 -6.07 4.26 -13.21
N MET A 164 -6.95 5.18 -13.55
CA MET A 164 -7.83 5.05 -14.70
C MET A 164 -7.88 6.32 -15.53
N ILE A 165 -8.08 6.17 -16.82
CA ILE A 165 -8.40 7.27 -17.71
C ILE A 165 -9.91 7.36 -17.83
N ALA A 166 -10.48 8.44 -17.33
CA ALA A 166 -11.92 8.74 -17.41
C ALA A 166 -12.16 9.91 -18.36
N TYR A 167 -13.37 10.03 -18.87
CA TYR A 167 -13.80 11.13 -19.69
C TYR A 167 -15.03 11.84 -19.11
N SER A 168 -15.20 13.11 -19.45
CA SER A 168 -16.39 13.87 -19.07
C SER A 168 -17.59 13.48 -19.93
N LYS A 169 -18.70 13.12 -19.30
CA LYS A 169 -19.97 12.85 -19.98
C LYS A 169 -20.62 14.09 -20.58
N THR A 170 -20.13 15.29 -20.25
CA THR A 170 -20.67 16.56 -20.77
C THR A 170 -19.84 17.16 -21.92
N SER A 171 -18.72 16.52 -22.29
CA SER A 171 -17.92 16.92 -23.44
C SER A 171 -18.55 16.43 -24.74
N GLU A 172 -18.85 17.35 -25.67
CA GLU A 172 -19.49 17.00 -26.95
C GLU A 172 -18.68 15.96 -27.75
N VAL A 173 -17.35 16.14 -27.84
CA VAL A 173 -16.49 15.18 -28.57
C VAL A 173 -16.45 13.82 -27.88
N MET A 174 -16.63 13.78 -26.56
CA MET A 174 -16.67 12.54 -25.80
C MET A 174 -18.06 11.88 -25.76
N GLN A 175 -19.08 12.50 -26.35
CA GLN A 175 -20.39 11.87 -26.61
C GLN A 175 -20.32 10.92 -27.82
N ASP A 176 -19.40 11.17 -28.75
CA ASP A 176 -19.17 10.30 -29.90
C ASP A 176 -18.52 9.00 -29.46
N GLU A 177 -19.21 7.88 -29.68
CA GLU A 177 -18.77 6.55 -29.27
C GLU A 177 -17.58 6.05 -30.10
N ASP A 178 -17.60 6.33 -31.41
CA ASP A 178 -16.51 5.92 -32.31
C ASP A 178 -15.23 6.66 -31.97
N PHE A 179 -15.33 7.95 -31.62
CA PHE A 179 -14.18 8.73 -31.15
C PHE A 179 -13.63 8.15 -29.83
N ARG A 180 -14.48 7.84 -28.85
CA ARG A 180 -14.04 7.24 -27.59
C ARG A 180 -13.36 5.90 -27.79
N GLN A 181 -13.88 5.07 -28.67
CA GLN A 181 -13.29 3.77 -28.98
C GLN A 181 -11.92 3.95 -29.64
N ALA A 182 -11.83 4.78 -30.69
CA ALA A 182 -10.57 5.05 -31.38
C ALA A 182 -9.49 5.64 -30.45
N LEU A 183 -9.89 6.54 -29.55
CA LEU A 183 -8.99 7.10 -28.53
C LEU A 183 -8.51 6.02 -27.56
N GLY A 184 -9.40 5.16 -27.09
CA GLY A 184 -9.08 4.04 -26.22
C GLY A 184 -8.11 3.06 -26.86
N ASP A 185 -8.38 2.67 -28.10
CA ASP A 185 -7.53 1.75 -28.88
C ASP A 185 -6.14 2.36 -29.11
N SER A 186 -6.08 3.66 -29.40
CA SER A 186 -4.80 4.38 -29.55
C SER A 186 -3.96 4.37 -28.27
N PHE A 187 -4.58 4.56 -27.09
CA PHE A 187 -3.87 4.45 -25.81
C PHE A 187 -3.33 3.05 -25.58
N ILE A 188 -4.13 2.02 -25.90
CA ILE A 188 -3.71 0.61 -25.74
C ILE A 188 -2.57 0.31 -26.71
N GLU A 189 -2.66 0.74 -27.96
CA GLU A 189 -1.61 0.56 -28.97
C GLU A 189 -0.30 1.20 -28.53
N ILE A 190 -0.32 2.48 -28.09
CA ILE A 190 0.85 3.19 -27.58
C ILE A 190 1.45 2.46 -26.37
N ALA A 191 0.63 2.05 -25.42
CA ALA A 191 1.07 1.35 -24.20
C ALA A 191 1.76 0.00 -24.48
N ASN A 192 1.52 -0.59 -25.65
CA ASN A 192 2.15 -1.84 -26.07
C ASN A 192 3.48 -1.63 -26.84
N THR A 193 3.86 -0.42 -27.16
CA THR A 193 5.17 -0.10 -27.74
C THR A 193 6.23 0.05 -26.64
N ASP A 194 7.50 -0.17 -26.97
CA ASP A 194 8.59 0.01 -26.01
C ASP A 194 8.71 1.48 -25.57
N GLU A 195 8.57 2.43 -26.51
CA GLU A 195 8.58 3.86 -26.22
C GLU A 195 7.37 4.29 -25.37
N GLY A 196 6.18 3.75 -25.65
CA GLY A 196 4.97 4.02 -24.86
C GLY A 196 5.07 3.48 -23.44
N LYS A 197 5.68 2.32 -23.23
CA LYS A 197 5.96 1.77 -21.90
C LYS A 197 6.88 2.65 -21.10
N ASP A 198 7.89 3.23 -21.72
CA ASP A 198 8.80 4.16 -21.05
C ASP A 198 8.08 5.45 -20.61
N ILE A 199 7.15 5.95 -21.43
CA ILE A 199 6.37 7.15 -21.13
C ILE A 199 5.32 6.89 -20.05
N ILE A 200 4.61 5.74 -20.15
CA ILE A 200 3.53 5.37 -19.22
C ILE A 200 4.07 4.74 -17.95
N SER A 201 5.36 4.48 -17.85
CA SER A 201 6.06 3.85 -16.71
C SER A 201 5.86 4.59 -15.37
N VAL A 202 5.38 5.82 -15.37
CA VAL A 202 4.98 6.58 -14.16
C VAL A 202 3.96 5.80 -13.31
N PHE A 203 3.16 4.92 -13.93
CA PHE A 203 2.16 4.10 -13.25
C PHE A 203 2.59 2.65 -13.04
N SER A 204 3.89 2.39 -13.01
CA SER A 204 4.51 1.10 -12.77
C SER A 204 4.05 -0.04 -13.68
N GLN A 205 4.93 -0.49 -14.53
CA GLN A 205 4.84 -1.74 -15.30
C GLN A 205 3.46 -1.98 -15.95
N VAL A 206 3.38 -1.53 -17.17
CA VAL A 206 2.33 -1.99 -18.10
C VAL A 206 2.81 -3.27 -18.75
#